data_4fda9fffa3010a75cd74545a2add6557
#
_entry.id   4fda9fffa3010a75cd74545a2add6557
#
_cell.length_a   1.000
_cell.length_b   1.000
_cell.length_c   1.000
_cell.angle_alpha   90.00
_cell.angle_beta   90.00
_cell.angle_gamma   90.00
#
_symmetry.space_group_name_H-M   'P 1'
#
loop_
_entity.id
_entity.type
_entity.pdbx_description
1 polymer ?
#
loop_
_entity_poly.entity_id
_entity_poly.type
_entity_poly.pdbx_seq_one_letter_code
_entity_poly.pdbx_strand_id
1 'polypeptide(L)'
;VQFQSREQAEAENYRKMVVAMAEDVRVILVKLADRLHNLRTIEYLGRQKQVQKAKEALEVYAPLAHRLGIHALKWELEDLAFQTLHPRKYEEIKQMVAERRTDREEHVREAAMVLQKELDKVDIPAEISGRAKHFYSIYATLAPQGREFNEIYDLTAMRVIVERGADEGTRDCYGGLGLIHSLWKPMPGRFKDYIAIPKPNGYQSLHTTVIGPQGRPLEIQVRTR
;
A
#
# COMPACT_ATOMS: atom_id res chain seq x y z
N VAL A 1 -24.94 10.32 30.02
CA VAL A 1 -24.05 11.47 29.82
C VAL A 1 -24.71 12.33 28.75
N GLN A 2 -25.15 13.56 29.09
CA GLN A 2 -25.65 14.51 28.10
C GLN A 2 -24.45 15.23 27.49
N PHE A 3 -24.25 15.08 26.16
CA PHE A 3 -23.18 15.77 25.43
C PHE A 3 -23.64 17.19 25.06
N GLN A 4 -22.77 18.17 25.31
CA GLN A 4 -23.07 19.58 25.01
C GLN A 4 -22.87 19.92 23.50
N SER A 5 -22.13 19.09 22.76
CA SER A 5 -21.94 19.23 21.31
C SER A 5 -21.76 17.88 20.64
N ARG A 6 -22.00 17.84 19.32
CA ARG A 6 -21.76 16.66 18.48
C ARG A 6 -20.27 16.26 18.47
N GLU A 7 -19.37 17.23 18.49
CA GLU A 7 -17.92 17.01 18.53
C GLU A 7 -17.47 16.31 19.81
N GLN A 8 -18.06 16.70 20.97
CA GLN A 8 -17.80 16.04 22.25
C GLN A 8 -18.29 14.58 22.25
N ALA A 9 -19.45 14.32 21.63
CA ALA A 9 -19.97 12.96 21.51
C ALA A 9 -19.08 12.09 20.61
N GLU A 10 -18.56 12.64 19.51
CA GLU A 10 -17.63 11.97 18.61
C GLU A 10 -16.28 11.68 19.32
N ALA A 11 -15.71 12.66 20.01
CA ALA A 11 -14.46 12.50 20.75
C ALA A 11 -14.59 11.42 21.85
N GLU A 12 -15.69 11.40 22.60
CA GLU A 12 -15.93 10.39 23.64
C GLU A 12 -16.16 9.00 23.04
N ASN A 13 -16.79 8.89 21.87
CA ASN A 13 -16.92 7.62 21.15
C ASN A 13 -15.55 7.09 20.71
N TYR A 14 -14.66 7.96 20.21
CA TYR A 14 -13.29 7.58 19.88
C TYR A 14 -12.51 7.14 21.12
N ARG A 15 -12.61 7.88 22.21
CA ARG A 15 -11.96 7.52 23.47
C ARG A 15 -12.42 6.14 23.98
N LYS A 16 -13.73 5.87 24.02
CA LYS A 16 -14.27 4.57 24.41
C LYS A 16 -13.80 3.45 23.49
N MET A 17 -13.75 3.72 22.18
CA MET A 17 -13.24 2.76 21.21
C MET A 17 -11.76 2.44 21.49
N VAL A 18 -10.92 3.44 21.72
CA VAL A 18 -9.49 3.25 22.03
C VAL A 18 -9.30 2.44 23.31
N VAL A 19 -10.09 2.72 24.37
CA VAL A 19 -10.04 1.96 25.63
C VAL A 19 -10.46 0.50 25.40
N ALA A 20 -11.58 0.27 24.72
CA ALA A 20 -12.05 -1.09 24.41
C ALA A 20 -11.05 -1.88 23.53
N MET A 21 -10.33 -1.19 22.65
CA MET A 21 -9.26 -1.79 21.82
C MET A 21 -8.04 -2.20 22.63
N ALA A 22 -7.73 -1.47 23.70
CA ALA A 22 -6.64 -1.82 24.61
C ALA A 22 -6.97 -3.10 25.42
N GLU A 23 -8.25 -3.35 25.66
CA GLU A 23 -8.74 -4.54 26.38
C GLU A 23 -8.89 -5.75 25.43
N ASP A 24 -9.41 -5.55 24.20
CA ASP A 24 -9.63 -6.62 23.21
C ASP A 24 -9.48 -6.11 21.78
N VAL A 25 -8.42 -6.56 21.10
CA VAL A 25 -8.15 -6.21 19.70
C VAL A 25 -9.26 -6.63 18.72
N ARG A 26 -10.09 -7.61 19.07
CA ARG A 26 -11.23 -8.05 18.22
C ARG A 26 -12.26 -6.95 18.03
N VAL A 27 -12.41 -6.06 19.00
CA VAL A 27 -13.31 -4.89 18.91
C VAL A 27 -12.96 -4.02 17.70
N ILE A 28 -11.65 -3.80 17.46
CA ILE A 28 -11.22 -3.00 16.31
C ILE A 28 -11.46 -3.73 14.99
N LEU A 29 -11.27 -5.07 14.95
CA LEU A 29 -11.52 -5.85 13.73
C LEU A 29 -13.00 -5.75 13.31
N VAL A 30 -13.92 -5.88 14.26
CA VAL A 30 -15.36 -5.71 14.02
C VAL A 30 -15.66 -4.29 13.54
N LYS A 31 -15.07 -3.28 14.16
CA LYS A 31 -15.26 -1.88 13.76
C LYS A 31 -14.71 -1.57 12.37
N LEU A 32 -13.55 -2.13 12.02
CA LEU A 32 -12.98 -1.99 10.67
C LEU A 32 -13.88 -2.66 9.61
N ALA A 33 -14.42 -3.84 9.90
CA ALA A 33 -15.34 -4.55 9.02
C ALA A 33 -16.66 -3.78 8.85
N ASP A 34 -17.24 -3.27 9.94
CA ASP A 34 -18.43 -2.41 9.91
C ASP A 34 -18.18 -1.14 9.07
N ARG A 35 -17.05 -0.48 9.28
CA ARG A 35 -16.68 0.72 8.53
C ARG A 35 -16.50 0.45 7.05
N LEU A 36 -15.84 -0.66 6.71
CA LEU A 36 -15.67 -1.08 5.32
C LEU A 36 -17.04 -1.34 4.65
N HIS A 37 -17.92 -2.07 5.32
CA HIS A 37 -19.29 -2.30 4.83
C HIS A 37 -20.03 -0.98 4.59
N ASN A 38 -19.97 -0.04 5.54
CA ASN A 38 -20.61 1.27 5.43
C ASN A 38 -20.06 2.10 4.25
N LEU A 39 -18.75 1.98 3.92
CA LEU A 39 -18.18 2.63 2.74
C LEU A 39 -18.63 1.96 1.43
N ARG A 40 -18.75 0.63 1.41
CA ARG A 40 -19.23 -0.12 0.24
C ARG A 40 -20.69 0.20 -0.12
N THR A 41 -21.45 0.64 0.88
CA THR A 41 -22.88 0.99 0.74
C THR A 41 -23.15 2.48 0.95
N ILE A 42 -22.12 3.33 0.78
CA ILE A 42 -22.20 4.75 1.13
C ILE A 42 -23.15 5.55 0.23
N GLU A 43 -23.44 5.06 -0.96
CA GLU A 43 -24.33 5.67 -1.95
C GLU A 43 -25.78 5.87 -1.44
N TYR A 44 -26.23 5.03 -0.52
CA TYR A 44 -27.57 5.14 0.10
C TYR A 44 -27.67 6.27 1.14
N LEU A 45 -26.57 6.95 1.46
CA LEU A 45 -26.54 8.06 2.39
C LEU A 45 -26.61 9.41 1.66
N GLY A 46 -27.20 10.42 2.30
CA GLY A 46 -27.14 11.79 1.80
C GLY A 46 -25.70 12.32 1.75
N ARG A 47 -25.39 13.19 0.78
CA ARG A 47 -24.02 13.65 0.46
C ARG A 47 -23.20 14.13 1.68
N GLN A 48 -23.82 14.86 2.58
CA GLN A 48 -23.14 15.35 3.79
C GLN A 48 -22.62 14.19 4.67
N LYS A 49 -23.44 13.16 4.85
CA LYS A 49 -23.05 11.95 5.60
C LYS A 49 -22.00 11.13 4.87
N GLN A 50 -22.07 11.04 3.53
CA GLN A 50 -21.05 10.38 2.73
C GLN A 50 -19.68 11.02 2.97
N VAL A 51 -19.58 12.35 2.85
CA VAL A 51 -18.32 13.10 3.05
C VAL A 51 -17.78 12.90 4.46
N GLN A 52 -18.66 12.98 5.48
CA GLN A 52 -18.24 12.76 6.87
C GLN A 52 -17.68 11.36 7.07
N LYS A 53 -18.37 10.30 6.60
CA LYS A 53 -17.94 8.91 6.76
C LYS A 53 -16.65 8.60 5.99
N ALA A 54 -16.48 9.17 4.82
CA ALA A 54 -15.27 9.02 4.02
C ALA A 54 -14.06 9.70 4.67
N LYS A 55 -14.21 10.92 5.22
CA LYS A 55 -13.15 11.58 6.00
C LYS A 55 -12.75 10.77 7.23
N GLU A 56 -13.74 10.32 8.00
CA GLU A 56 -13.53 9.46 9.18
C GLU A 56 -12.74 8.19 8.82
N ALA A 57 -13.02 7.59 7.66
CA ALA A 57 -12.30 6.42 7.18
C ALA A 57 -10.83 6.72 6.87
N LEU A 58 -10.52 7.84 6.21
CA LEU A 58 -9.13 8.23 5.90
C LEU A 58 -8.34 8.66 7.14
N GLU A 59 -8.97 9.40 8.05
CA GLU A 59 -8.29 10.03 9.18
C GLU A 59 -8.11 9.08 10.36
N VAL A 60 -9.00 8.10 10.52
CA VAL A 60 -9.02 7.22 11.70
C VAL A 60 -8.86 5.75 11.32
N TYR A 61 -9.76 5.20 10.51
CA TYR A 61 -9.83 3.74 10.33
C TYR A 61 -8.73 3.19 9.42
N ALA A 62 -8.35 3.87 8.36
CA ALA A 62 -7.25 3.45 7.51
C ALA A 62 -5.89 3.49 8.23
N PRO A 63 -5.55 4.53 9.02
CA PRO A 63 -4.38 4.52 9.91
C PRO A 63 -4.41 3.40 10.95
N LEU A 64 -5.57 3.09 11.54
CA LEU A 64 -5.70 1.97 12.49
C LEU A 64 -5.45 0.63 11.80
N ALA A 65 -6.06 0.38 10.64
CA ALA A 65 -5.81 -0.82 9.85
C ALA A 65 -4.33 -0.96 9.47
N HIS A 66 -3.66 0.17 9.16
CA HIS A 66 -2.23 0.20 8.89
C HIS A 66 -1.39 -0.21 10.10
N ARG A 67 -1.70 0.32 11.28
CA ARG A 67 -0.99 -0.03 12.53
C ARG A 67 -1.14 -1.49 12.91
N LEU A 68 -2.29 -2.09 12.61
CA LEU A 68 -2.54 -3.52 12.82
C LEU A 68 -1.95 -4.42 11.71
N GLY A 69 -1.30 -3.85 10.69
CA GLY A 69 -0.75 -4.61 9.57
C GLY A 69 -1.80 -5.15 8.59
N ILE A 70 -3.09 -4.77 8.74
CA ILE A 70 -4.20 -5.26 7.89
C ILE A 70 -4.26 -4.40 6.62
N HIS A 71 -3.26 -4.59 5.76
CA HIS A 71 -3.08 -3.76 4.57
C HIS A 71 -4.25 -3.83 3.58
N ALA A 72 -4.88 -5.00 3.43
CA ALA A 72 -6.02 -5.17 2.53
C ALA A 72 -7.18 -4.24 2.92
N LEU A 73 -7.55 -4.22 4.21
CA LEU A 73 -8.58 -3.31 4.71
C LEU A 73 -8.19 -1.84 4.57
N LYS A 74 -6.93 -1.51 4.91
CA LYS A 74 -6.42 -0.14 4.75
C LYS A 74 -6.63 0.37 3.34
N TRP A 75 -6.19 -0.39 2.35
CA TRP A 75 -6.24 0.03 0.95
C TRP A 75 -7.66 0.20 0.44
N GLU A 76 -8.55 -0.72 0.78
CA GLU A 76 -9.95 -0.65 0.36
C GLU A 76 -10.67 0.53 1.02
N LEU A 77 -10.44 0.77 2.32
CA LEU A 77 -10.96 1.95 3.02
C LEU A 77 -10.48 3.26 2.37
N GLU A 78 -9.20 3.34 2.03
CA GLU A 78 -8.60 4.51 1.39
C GLU A 78 -9.19 4.74 -0.01
N ASP A 79 -9.30 3.72 -0.86
CA ASP A 79 -9.80 3.84 -2.23
C ASP A 79 -11.29 4.21 -2.26
N LEU A 80 -12.13 3.58 -1.43
CA LEU A 80 -13.56 3.92 -1.33
C LEU A 80 -13.80 5.33 -0.78
N ALA A 81 -13.04 5.72 0.22
CA ALA A 81 -13.10 7.07 0.76
C ALA A 81 -12.62 8.12 -0.26
N PHE A 82 -11.54 7.84 -0.99
CA PHE A 82 -11.03 8.69 -2.05
C PHE A 82 -12.05 8.85 -3.19
N GLN A 83 -12.66 7.77 -3.64
CA GLN A 83 -13.73 7.80 -4.64
C GLN A 83 -14.88 8.71 -4.20
N THR A 84 -15.25 8.63 -2.92
CA THR A 84 -16.33 9.43 -2.34
C THR A 84 -15.96 10.92 -2.25
N LEU A 85 -14.75 11.24 -1.80
CA LEU A 85 -14.32 12.61 -1.55
C LEU A 85 -13.93 13.35 -2.83
N HIS A 86 -13.26 12.67 -3.74
CA HIS A 86 -12.67 13.23 -4.96
C HIS A 86 -13.03 12.40 -6.20
N PRO A 87 -14.32 12.26 -6.55
CA PRO A 87 -14.78 11.34 -7.60
C PRO A 87 -14.14 11.62 -8.97
N ARG A 88 -13.95 12.89 -9.34
CA ARG A 88 -13.30 13.25 -10.62
C ARG A 88 -11.84 12.78 -10.66
N LYS A 89 -11.08 13.03 -9.59
CA LYS A 89 -9.67 12.60 -9.50
C LYS A 89 -9.53 11.08 -9.43
N TYR A 90 -10.47 10.40 -8.79
CA TYR A 90 -10.52 8.95 -8.77
C TYR A 90 -10.69 8.38 -10.19
N GLU A 91 -11.65 8.88 -10.97
CA GLU A 91 -11.88 8.42 -12.35
C GLU A 91 -10.68 8.77 -13.28
N GLU A 92 -10.08 9.95 -13.15
CA GLU A 92 -8.85 10.32 -13.89
C GLU A 92 -7.73 9.30 -13.63
N ILE A 93 -7.46 8.96 -12.36
CA ILE A 93 -6.43 7.99 -11.99
C ILE A 93 -6.77 6.60 -12.48
N LYS A 94 -8.03 6.18 -12.35
CA LYS A 94 -8.52 4.87 -12.76
C LYS A 94 -8.36 4.67 -14.27
N GLN A 95 -8.72 5.65 -15.08
CA GLN A 95 -8.54 5.61 -16.54
C GLN A 95 -7.07 5.52 -16.92
N MET A 96 -6.22 6.37 -16.36
CA MET A 96 -4.78 6.35 -16.62
C MET A 96 -4.13 5.01 -16.21
N VAL A 97 -4.57 4.42 -15.10
CA VAL A 97 -4.10 3.10 -14.66
C VAL A 97 -4.56 2.01 -15.62
N ALA A 98 -5.79 2.11 -16.15
CA ALA A 98 -6.33 1.16 -17.12
C ALA A 98 -5.64 1.24 -18.48
N GLU A 99 -5.42 2.43 -19.03
CA GLU A 99 -4.75 2.65 -20.32
C GLU A 99 -3.33 2.06 -20.38
N ARG A 100 -2.61 2.11 -19.26
CA ARG A 100 -1.23 1.61 -19.17
C ARG A 100 -1.13 0.18 -18.59
N ARG A 101 -2.24 -0.52 -18.46
CA ARG A 101 -2.28 -1.82 -17.79
C ARG A 101 -1.46 -2.87 -18.53
N THR A 102 -1.69 -3.03 -19.82
CA THR A 102 -1.01 -4.04 -20.66
C THR A 102 0.49 -3.80 -20.68
N ASP A 103 0.92 -2.57 -20.95
CA ASP A 103 2.34 -2.21 -20.96
C ASP A 103 3.04 -2.48 -19.63
N ARG A 104 2.33 -2.24 -18.50
CA ARG A 104 2.88 -2.49 -17.17
C ARG A 104 2.98 -3.97 -16.85
N GLU A 105 1.95 -4.74 -17.20
CA GLU A 105 1.94 -6.19 -16.98
C GLU A 105 3.06 -6.86 -17.80
N GLU A 106 3.27 -6.40 -19.03
CA GLU A 106 4.35 -6.90 -19.89
C GLU A 106 5.73 -6.54 -19.35
N HIS A 107 5.93 -5.28 -18.93
CA HIS A 107 7.18 -4.82 -18.33
C HIS A 107 7.53 -5.58 -17.02
N VAL A 108 6.55 -5.79 -16.13
CA VAL A 108 6.75 -6.59 -14.91
C VAL A 108 7.06 -8.03 -15.25
N ARG A 109 6.38 -8.62 -16.23
CA ARG A 109 6.62 -10.01 -16.65
C ARG A 109 8.04 -10.20 -17.20
N GLU A 110 8.50 -9.28 -18.04
CA GLU A 110 9.87 -9.28 -18.57
C GLU A 110 10.90 -9.21 -17.44
N ALA A 111 10.75 -8.24 -16.53
CA ALA A 111 11.63 -8.08 -15.38
C ALA A 111 11.60 -9.30 -14.46
N ALA A 112 10.42 -9.88 -14.21
CA ALA A 112 10.27 -11.06 -13.38
C ALA A 112 10.98 -12.29 -13.96
N MET A 113 10.88 -12.51 -15.28
CA MET A 113 11.58 -13.62 -15.94
C MET A 113 13.11 -13.48 -15.85
N VAL A 114 13.63 -12.28 -16.04
CA VAL A 114 15.07 -12.01 -15.93
C VAL A 114 15.54 -12.24 -14.50
N LEU A 115 14.84 -11.67 -13.51
CA LEU A 115 15.21 -11.80 -12.11
C LEU A 115 15.09 -13.24 -11.61
N GLN A 116 14.02 -13.97 -11.97
CA GLN A 116 13.84 -15.38 -11.57
C GLN A 116 15.02 -16.22 -12.00
N LYS A 117 15.45 -16.10 -13.25
CA LYS A 117 16.61 -16.83 -13.78
C LYS A 117 17.89 -16.56 -13.00
N GLU A 118 18.10 -15.35 -12.52
CA GLU A 118 19.30 -15.02 -11.74
C GLU A 118 19.19 -15.50 -10.28
N LEU A 119 18.00 -15.45 -9.68
CA LEU A 119 17.75 -16.01 -8.35
C LEU A 119 17.94 -17.54 -8.33
N ASP A 120 17.47 -18.23 -9.39
CA ASP A 120 17.63 -19.68 -9.52
C ASP A 120 19.10 -20.11 -9.60
N LYS A 121 19.97 -19.31 -10.24
CA LYS A 121 21.43 -19.61 -10.33
C LYS A 121 22.14 -19.60 -8.99
N VAL A 122 21.62 -18.86 -8.02
CA VAL A 122 22.22 -18.72 -6.68
C VAL A 122 21.42 -19.42 -5.60
N ASP A 123 20.46 -20.27 -6.00
CA ASP A 123 19.60 -21.06 -5.11
C ASP A 123 18.82 -20.20 -4.09
N ILE A 124 18.28 -19.05 -4.53
CA ILE A 124 17.36 -18.24 -3.75
C ILE A 124 15.92 -18.51 -4.22
N PRO A 125 15.14 -19.35 -3.51
CA PRO A 125 13.76 -19.63 -3.87
C PRO A 125 12.89 -18.43 -3.56
N ALA A 126 12.22 -17.89 -4.58
CA ALA A 126 11.36 -16.72 -4.43
C ALA A 126 10.16 -16.74 -5.38
N GLU A 127 9.03 -16.28 -4.89
CA GLU A 127 7.85 -15.97 -5.68
C GLU A 127 7.90 -14.51 -6.14
N ILE A 128 7.86 -14.27 -7.46
CA ILE A 128 7.87 -12.93 -8.03
C ILE A 128 6.48 -12.61 -8.58
N SER A 129 5.92 -11.47 -8.16
CA SER A 129 4.61 -11.03 -8.61
C SER A 129 4.56 -9.52 -8.87
N GLY A 130 3.73 -9.11 -9.83
CA GLY A 130 3.40 -7.71 -10.02
C GLY A 130 2.57 -7.17 -8.84
N ARG A 131 2.85 -5.93 -8.42
CA ARG A 131 2.09 -5.25 -7.39
C ARG A 131 1.32 -4.08 -7.99
N ALA A 132 0.00 -4.17 -7.97
CA ALA A 132 -0.84 -3.03 -8.30
C ALA A 132 -0.75 -1.96 -7.19
N LYS A 133 -0.54 -0.71 -7.56
CA LYS A 133 -0.66 0.43 -6.62
C LYS A 133 -2.12 0.83 -6.53
N HIS A 134 -2.59 1.04 -5.29
CA HIS A 134 -3.95 1.51 -5.01
C HIS A 134 -4.12 2.97 -5.43
N PHE A 135 -5.33 3.34 -5.88
CA PHE A 135 -5.61 4.65 -6.46
C PHE A 135 -5.33 5.79 -5.49
N TYR A 136 -5.72 5.63 -4.22
CA TYR A 136 -5.40 6.63 -3.19
C TYR A 136 -3.89 6.77 -2.97
N SER A 137 -3.12 5.69 -2.99
CA SER A 137 -1.66 5.76 -2.84
C SER A 137 -1.00 6.52 -3.98
N ILE A 138 -1.53 6.41 -5.20
CA ILE A 138 -1.10 7.20 -6.36
C ILE A 138 -1.42 8.67 -6.12
N TYR A 139 -2.68 8.98 -5.77
CA TYR A 139 -3.13 10.33 -5.48
C TYR A 139 -2.31 11.01 -4.39
N ALA A 140 -2.11 10.33 -3.26
CA ALA A 140 -1.36 10.86 -2.11
C ALA A 140 0.12 11.15 -2.43
N THR A 141 0.69 10.48 -3.44
CA THR A 141 2.05 10.76 -3.89
C THR A 141 2.11 11.98 -4.79
N LEU A 142 1.05 12.27 -5.55
CA LEU A 142 0.99 13.37 -6.52
C LEU A 142 0.53 14.68 -5.93
N ALA A 143 -0.51 14.65 -5.10
CA ALA A 143 -1.18 15.83 -4.58
C ALA A 143 -0.24 16.83 -3.87
N PRO A 144 0.76 16.40 -3.05
CA PRO A 144 1.67 17.32 -2.37
C PRO A 144 2.72 17.97 -3.29
N GLN A 145 2.97 17.39 -4.48
CA GLN A 145 4.10 17.78 -5.32
C GLN A 145 3.68 18.69 -6.50
N GLY A 146 2.37 18.95 -6.66
CA GLY A 146 1.86 19.70 -7.81
C GLY A 146 2.25 19.09 -9.17
N ARG A 147 2.67 17.82 -9.19
CA ARG A 147 3.13 17.14 -10.39
C ARG A 147 1.94 16.71 -11.22
N GLU A 148 2.08 16.86 -12.53
CA GLU A 148 1.11 16.31 -13.49
C GLU A 148 1.21 14.77 -13.49
N PHE A 149 0.07 14.12 -13.72
CA PHE A 149 -0.03 12.66 -13.76
C PHE A 149 0.92 11.99 -14.77
N ASN A 150 1.38 12.71 -15.79
CA ASN A 150 2.32 12.22 -16.80
C ASN A 150 3.74 11.97 -16.25
N GLU A 151 4.08 12.51 -15.10
CA GLU A 151 5.40 12.36 -14.46
C GLU A 151 5.48 11.17 -13.49
N ILE A 152 4.43 10.32 -13.44
CA ILE A 152 4.44 9.15 -12.56
C ILE A 152 5.22 8.02 -13.20
N TYR A 153 6.52 8.04 -12.98
CA TYR A 153 7.40 6.91 -13.35
C TYR A 153 7.20 5.67 -12.46
N ASP A 154 6.42 5.77 -11.39
CA ASP A 154 6.39 4.83 -10.25
C ASP A 154 5.14 3.92 -10.22
N LEU A 155 4.45 3.75 -11.37
CA LEU A 155 3.24 2.91 -11.44
C LEU A 155 3.56 1.42 -11.52
N THR A 156 4.77 1.07 -11.90
CA THR A 156 5.20 -0.31 -12.05
C THR A 156 5.91 -0.77 -10.79
N ALA A 157 5.35 -1.74 -10.11
CA ALA A 157 5.94 -2.30 -8.90
C ALA A 157 5.94 -3.82 -8.95
N MET A 158 6.99 -4.43 -8.41
CA MET A 158 7.19 -5.87 -8.32
C MET A 158 7.44 -6.26 -6.87
N ARG A 159 6.95 -7.42 -6.47
CA ARG A 159 7.21 -8.02 -5.18
C ARG A 159 7.96 -9.32 -5.37
N VAL A 160 9.02 -9.49 -4.59
CA VAL A 160 9.82 -10.70 -4.48
C VAL A 160 9.65 -11.25 -3.07
N ILE A 161 9.01 -12.40 -2.94
CA ILE A 161 8.79 -13.08 -1.66
C ILE A 161 9.76 -14.25 -1.58
N VAL A 162 10.74 -14.14 -0.70
CA VAL A 162 11.71 -15.20 -0.44
C VAL A 162 11.05 -16.30 0.39
N GLU A 163 11.17 -17.56 -0.07
CA GLU A 163 10.46 -18.72 0.50
C GLU A 163 11.31 -19.52 1.51
N ARG A 164 12.25 -18.88 2.21
CA ARG A 164 13.05 -19.48 3.29
C ARG A 164 12.66 -18.96 4.66
N GLY A 165 13.02 -19.72 5.70
CA GLY A 165 12.80 -19.35 7.10
C GLY A 165 13.47 -18.02 7.51
N ALA A 166 13.11 -17.50 8.67
CA ALA A 166 13.40 -16.09 9.03
C ALA A 166 14.87 -15.68 8.88
N ASP A 167 15.82 -16.46 9.39
CA ASP A 167 17.26 -16.09 9.36
C ASP A 167 17.88 -16.24 7.98
N GLU A 168 17.65 -17.39 7.32
CA GLU A 168 18.13 -17.64 5.95
C GLU A 168 17.42 -16.72 4.97
N GLY A 169 16.08 -16.58 5.10
CA GLY A 169 15.30 -15.71 4.27
C GLY A 169 15.71 -14.24 4.36
N THR A 170 16.15 -13.78 5.52
CA THR A 170 16.71 -12.43 5.67
C THR A 170 17.99 -12.26 4.85
N ARG A 171 18.92 -13.23 4.93
CA ARG A 171 20.16 -13.22 4.11
C ARG A 171 19.84 -13.24 2.62
N ASP A 172 18.88 -14.07 2.23
CA ASP A 172 18.45 -14.20 0.84
C ASP A 172 17.74 -12.92 0.33
N CYS A 173 17.04 -12.18 1.19
CA CYS A 173 16.52 -10.86 0.83
C CYS A 173 17.63 -9.89 0.44
N TYR A 174 18.72 -9.83 1.21
CA TYR A 174 19.89 -9.00 0.88
C TYR A 174 20.65 -9.53 -0.33
N GLY A 175 20.78 -10.86 -0.47
CA GLY A 175 21.33 -11.50 -1.65
C GLY A 175 20.55 -11.16 -2.92
N GLY A 176 19.23 -11.26 -2.86
CA GLY A 176 18.31 -10.87 -3.94
C GLY A 176 18.40 -9.39 -4.29
N LEU A 177 18.54 -8.51 -3.27
CA LEU A 177 18.78 -7.08 -3.51
C LEU A 177 20.10 -6.85 -4.26
N GLY A 178 21.17 -7.55 -3.88
CA GLY A 178 22.45 -7.48 -4.58
C GLY A 178 22.33 -7.87 -6.04
N LEU A 179 21.61 -8.95 -6.34
CA LEU A 179 21.32 -9.37 -7.73
C LEU A 179 20.51 -8.32 -8.48
N ILE A 180 19.45 -7.77 -7.88
CA ILE A 180 18.62 -6.72 -8.49
C ILE A 180 19.50 -5.52 -8.88
N HIS A 181 20.40 -5.07 -7.99
CA HIS A 181 21.29 -3.94 -8.25
C HIS A 181 22.42 -4.27 -9.23
N SER A 182 22.79 -5.54 -9.40
CA SER A 182 23.73 -5.98 -10.43
C SER A 182 23.08 -6.02 -11.83
N LEU A 183 21.79 -6.35 -11.90
CA LEU A 183 21.03 -6.38 -13.13
C LEU A 183 20.62 -4.99 -13.61
N TRP A 184 20.21 -4.13 -12.67
CA TRP A 184 19.63 -2.83 -12.97
C TRP A 184 20.16 -1.75 -12.05
N LYS A 185 20.46 -0.60 -12.62
CA LYS A 185 21.04 0.54 -11.89
C LYS A 185 20.03 1.11 -10.88
N PRO A 186 20.34 1.14 -9.57
CA PRO A 186 19.46 1.73 -8.57
C PRO A 186 19.35 3.25 -8.72
N MET A 187 18.14 3.78 -8.48
CA MET A 187 17.91 5.22 -8.45
C MET A 187 18.35 5.80 -7.09
N PRO A 188 19.18 6.87 -7.08
CA PRO A 188 19.62 7.50 -5.85
C PRO A 188 18.47 7.97 -4.96
N GLY A 189 18.59 7.76 -3.63
CA GLY A 189 17.59 8.18 -2.65
C GLY A 189 16.28 7.37 -2.65
N ARG A 190 16.20 6.29 -3.44
CA ARG A 190 15.00 5.44 -3.55
C ARG A 190 15.13 4.07 -2.87
N PHE A 191 16.17 3.89 -2.06
CA PHE A 191 16.35 2.68 -1.27
C PHE A 191 15.87 2.88 0.17
N LYS A 192 15.16 1.88 0.71
CA LYS A 192 14.71 1.86 2.12
C LYS A 192 14.86 0.44 2.65
N ASP A 193 15.53 0.32 3.79
CA ASP A 193 15.73 -0.92 4.50
C ASP A 193 14.81 -1.00 5.72
N TYR A 194 13.69 -1.69 5.54
CA TYR A 194 12.75 -1.98 6.63
C TYR A 194 12.97 -3.37 7.24
N ILE A 195 14.02 -4.11 6.83
CA ILE A 195 14.45 -5.31 7.54
C ILE A 195 15.35 -4.89 8.72
N ALA A 196 16.36 -4.06 8.47
CA ALA A 196 17.22 -3.54 9.52
C ALA A 196 16.50 -2.58 10.46
N ILE A 197 15.57 -1.78 9.94
CA ILE A 197 14.76 -0.82 10.73
C ILE A 197 13.27 -1.07 10.44
N PRO A 198 12.64 -2.05 11.12
CA PRO A 198 11.23 -2.37 10.93
C PRO A 198 10.32 -1.18 11.20
N LYS A 199 9.19 -1.12 10.48
CA LYS A 199 8.16 -0.12 10.77
C LYS A 199 7.50 -0.40 12.13
N PRO A 200 6.87 0.60 12.77
CA PRO A 200 6.19 0.42 14.06
C PRO A 200 5.13 -0.68 14.09
N ASN A 201 4.61 -1.09 12.93
CA ASN A 201 3.65 -2.19 12.79
C ASN A 201 4.31 -3.55 12.50
N GLY A 202 5.63 -3.68 12.69
CA GLY A 202 6.37 -4.91 12.43
C GLY A 202 6.63 -5.23 10.94
N TYR A 203 6.25 -4.34 10.02
CA TYR A 203 6.50 -4.55 8.59
C TYR A 203 7.99 -4.53 8.28
N GLN A 204 8.48 -5.60 7.63
CA GLN A 204 9.86 -5.78 7.18
C GLN A 204 9.90 -6.03 5.67
N SER A 205 10.74 -5.30 4.96
CA SER A 205 10.98 -5.44 3.52
C SER A 205 12.12 -4.53 3.09
N LEU A 206 12.86 -4.92 2.05
CA LEU A 206 13.74 -4.01 1.31
C LEU A 206 12.94 -3.38 0.18
N HIS A 207 13.01 -2.06 0.05
CA HIS A 207 12.40 -1.32 -1.06
C HIS A 207 13.48 -0.66 -1.87
N THR A 208 13.50 -0.90 -3.15
CA THR A 208 14.41 -0.22 -4.09
C THR A 208 13.67 0.18 -5.36
N THR A 209 14.08 1.26 -5.99
CA THR A 209 13.65 1.62 -7.35
C THR A 209 14.86 1.56 -8.26
N VAL A 210 14.75 0.84 -9.35
CA VAL A 210 15.82 0.65 -10.34
C VAL A 210 15.40 1.13 -11.71
N ILE A 211 16.37 1.38 -12.59
CA ILE A 211 16.12 1.53 -14.03
C ILE A 211 16.05 0.12 -14.60
N GLY A 212 14.85 -0.41 -14.73
CA GLY A 212 14.58 -1.76 -15.19
C GLY A 212 14.69 -1.94 -16.71
N PRO A 213 14.09 -3.02 -17.26
CA PRO A 213 14.06 -3.25 -18.70
C PRO A 213 13.57 -2.02 -19.47
N GLN A 214 14.01 -1.85 -20.69
CA GLN A 214 13.63 -0.72 -21.58
C GLN A 214 13.90 0.67 -20.99
N GLY A 215 14.76 0.80 -19.96
CA GLY A 215 15.09 2.06 -19.30
C GLY A 215 13.97 2.65 -18.44
N ARG A 216 12.96 1.86 -18.08
CA ARG A 216 11.81 2.31 -17.29
C ARG A 216 12.04 2.09 -15.79
N PRO A 217 11.62 3.04 -14.93
CA PRO A 217 11.68 2.84 -13.48
C PRO A 217 10.79 1.68 -13.03
N LEU A 218 11.34 0.86 -12.11
CA LEU A 218 10.67 -0.28 -11.52
C LEU A 218 10.91 -0.27 -10.01
N GLU A 219 9.83 -0.16 -9.21
CA GLU A 219 9.89 -0.34 -7.75
C GLU A 219 9.89 -1.84 -7.43
N ILE A 220 10.85 -2.28 -6.63
CA ILE A 220 10.96 -3.68 -6.21
C ILE A 220 10.93 -3.76 -4.69
N GLN A 221 10.07 -4.64 -4.18
CA GLN A 221 9.97 -4.95 -2.76
C GLN A 221 10.41 -6.37 -2.53
N VAL A 222 11.46 -6.57 -1.72
CA VAL A 222 11.99 -7.88 -1.37
C VAL A 222 11.72 -8.14 0.11
N ARG A 223 11.08 -9.28 0.42
CA ARG A 223 10.74 -9.67 1.79
C ARG A 223 10.59 -11.17 1.93
N THR A 224 10.65 -11.66 3.15
CA THR A 224 10.17 -13.00 3.49
C THR A 224 8.63 -13.06 3.53
N ARG A 225 8.09 -14.24 3.58
CA ARG A 225 6.64 -14.49 3.66
C ARG A 225 6.04 -13.98 4.97
#